data_ae02a571089a2cddee78efda42e706ed
#
_entry.id   ae02a571089a2cddee78efda42e706ed
#
_cell.length_a   1.000
_cell.length_b   1.000
_cell.length_c   1.000
_cell.angle_alpha   90.00
_cell.angle_beta   90.00
_cell.angle_gamma   90.00
#
_symmetry.space_group_name_H-M   'P 1'
#
loop_
_entity.id
_entity.type
_entity.pdbx_description
1 polymer ?
#
loop_
_entity_poly.entity_id
_entity_poly.type
_entity_poly.pdbx_seq_one_letter_code
_entity_poly.pdbx_strand_id
1 'polypeptide(L)'
;MEVVKHEEGFEKLETNPNINRKVIHLKDLMFTVIEFSNGPMEMPDPPHNHPHEQISYVAAGKLKLFVEDREYLLNEGDVFKVESNLNHSIQTLTEFVKLIDGFSPIREDFLKRSH
;
A
#
# COMPACT_ATOMS: atom_id res chain seq x y z
N MET A 1 18.16 13.85 -9.80
CA MET A 1 18.29 12.94 -8.63
C MET A 1 17.58 13.59 -7.46
N GLU A 2 16.83 12.81 -6.69
CA GLU A 2 16.08 13.32 -5.55
C GLU A 2 16.24 12.37 -4.35
N VAL A 3 16.33 12.94 -3.15
CA VAL A 3 16.35 12.17 -1.91
C VAL A 3 15.19 12.65 -1.05
N VAL A 4 14.35 11.72 -0.62
CA VAL A 4 13.24 12.00 0.30
C VAL A 4 13.60 11.38 1.64
N LYS A 5 13.81 12.22 2.67
CA LYS A 5 14.21 11.75 3.99
C LYS A 5 13.05 11.06 4.70
N HIS A 6 13.36 10.34 5.79
CA HIS A 6 12.41 9.49 6.51
C HIS A 6 11.08 10.19 6.82
N GLU A 7 11.12 11.41 7.33
CA GLU A 7 9.91 12.10 7.76
C GLU A 7 9.28 13.00 6.69
N GLU A 8 9.91 13.10 5.53
CA GLU A 8 9.43 13.95 4.46
C GLU A 8 8.47 13.21 3.54
N GLY A 9 7.57 13.95 2.91
CA GLY A 9 6.76 13.46 1.82
C GLY A 9 5.52 12.63 2.20
N PHE A 10 5.28 12.43 3.49
CA PHE A 10 4.06 11.75 3.92
C PHE A 10 2.85 12.67 3.84
N GLU A 11 1.75 12.12 3.33
CA GLU A 11 0.45 12.80 3.31
C GLU A 11 -0.61 11.85 3.83
N LYS A 12 -1.49 12.36 4.69
CA LYS A 12 -2.63 11.58 5.16
C LYS A 12 -3.66 11.48 4.05
N LEU A 13 -4.30 10.31 3.92
CA LEU A 13 -5.37 10.16 2.95
C LEU A 13 -6.62 10.89 3.44
N GLU A 14 -7.29 11.59 2.52
CA GLU A 14 -8.52 12.32 2.85
C GLU A 14 -9.63 11.37 3.30
N THR A 15 -9.70 10.19 2.69
CA THR A 15 -10.73 9.20 2.98
C THR A 15 -10.49 8.44 4.28
N ASN A 16 -9.25 8.42 4.77
CA ASN A 16 -8.90 7.71 6.01
C ASN A 16 -7.68 8.34 6.66
N PRO A 17 -7.87 9.17 7.70
CA PRO A 17 -6.75 9.86 8.36
C PRO A 17 -5.80 8.93 9.12
N ASN A 18 -6.14 7.65 9.28
CA ASN A 18 -5.25 6.65 9.88
C ASN A 18 -4.24 6.10 8.87
N ILE A 19 -4.35 6.50 7.61
CA ILE A 19 -3.42 6.07 6.55
C ILE A 19 -2.56 7.25 6.13
N ASN A 20 -1.25 7.02 6.16
CA ASN A 20 -0.23 7.98 5.80
C ASN A 20 0.58 7.41 4.63
N ARG A 21 0.80 8.17 3.58
CA ARG A 21 1.43 7.64 2.37
C ARG A 21 2.48 8.60 1.82
N LYS A 22 3.62 8.04 1.45
CA LYS A 22 4.72 8.71 0.78
C LYS A 22 4.88 8.11 -0.60
N VAL A 23 4.99 8.94 -1.63
CA VAL A 23 5.10 8.50 -3.02
C VAL A 23 6.34 9.11 -3.66
N ILE A 24 7.12 8.29 -4.35
CA ILE A 24 8.21 8.75 -5.22
C ILE A 24 8.14 7.96 -6.52
N HIS A 25 8.43 8.61 -7.64
CA HIS A 25 8.35 7.94 -8.92
C HIS A 25 9.31 8.50 -9.94
N LEU A 26 9.62 7.68 -10.91
CA LEU A 26 10.27 8.03 -12.17
C LEU A 26 9.23 7.96 -13.28
N LYS A 27 9.66 7.77 -14.51
CA LYS A 27 8.74 7.74 -15.65
C LYS A 27 7.78 6.55 -15.61
N ASP A 28 8.31 5.34 -15.37
CA ASP A 28 7.54 4.10 -15.45
C ASP A 28 7.54 3.29 -14.16
N LEU A 29 8.19 3.80 -13.12
CA LEU A 29 8.36 3.09 -11.87
C LEU A 29 7.91 3.99 -10.72
N MET A 30 7.06 3.47 -9.85
CA MET A 30 6.59 4.17 -8.68
C MET A 30 6.85 3.33 -7.43
N PHE A 31 7.18 4.01 -6.35
CA PHE A 31 7.42 3.40 -5.06
C PHE A 31 6.61 4.16 -4.02
N THR A 32 5.91 3.44 -3.16
CA THR A 32 5.15 4.05 -2.07
C THR A 32 5.53 3.43 -0.74
N VAL A 33 5.49 4.25 0.30
CA VAL A 33 5.54 3.80 1.67
C VAL A 33 4.20 4.16 2.28
N ILE A 34 3.47 3.16 2.76
CA ILE A 34 2.14 3.38 3.33
C ILE A 34 2.10 2.86 4.76
N GLU A 35 1.62 3.71 5.66
CA GLU A 35 1.52 3.41 7.08
C GLU A 35 0.07 3.42 7.50
N PHE A 36 -0.36 2.35 8.15
CA PHE A 36 -1.69 2.19 8.72
C PHE A 36 -1.56 2.27 10.23
N SER A 37 -2.28 3.19 10.84
CA SER A 37 -2.27 3.39 12.30
C SER A 37 -3.64 3.09 12.88
N ASN A 38 -3.68 2.93 14.20
CA ASN A 38 -4.93 2.72 14.94
C ASN A 38 -5.69 1.44 14.54
N GLY A 39 -4.95 0.45 14.05
CA GLY A 39 -5.51 -0.88 13.81
C GLY A 39 -5.73 -1.66 15.11
N PRO A 40 -6.13 -2.93 14.98
CA PRO A 40 -6.43 -3.60 13.72
C PRO A 40 -7.74 -3.14 13.09
N MET A 41 -7.88 -3.38 11.79
CA MET A 41 -9.15 -3.13 11.09
C MET A 41 -10.19 -4.16 11.53
N GLU A 42 -11.43 -3.71 11.69
CA GLU A 42 -12.52 -4.62 12.06
C GLU A 42 -12.93 -5.53 10.89
N MET A 43 -12.73 -5.05 9.67
CA MET A 43 -13.03 -5.79 8.45
C MET A 43 -12.03 -5.42 7.37
N PRO A 44 -11.87 -6.25 6.33
CA PRO A 44 -10.99 -5.91 5.22
C PRO A 44 -11.44 -4.65 4.49
N ASP A 45 -10.49 -3.96 3.88
CA ASP A 45 -10.82 -2.93 2.91
C ASP A 45 -11.61 -3.55 1.75
N PRO A 46 -12.46 -2.77 1.07
CA PRO A 46 -13.16 -3.28 -0.11
C PRO A 46 -12.16 -3.77 -1.16
N PRO A 47 -12.44 -4.91 -1.81
CA PRO A 47 -11.58 -5.41 -2.88
C PRO A 47 -11.50 -4.39 -4.02
N HIS A 48 -10.33 -4.27 -4.59
CA HIS A 48 -10.10 -3.41 -5.76
C HIS A 48 -9.13 -4.08 -6.72
N ASN A 49 -9.07 -3.57 -7.93
CA ASN A 49 -8.10 -4.02 -8.93
C ASN A 49 -7.59 -2.80 -9.69
N HIS A 50 -6.44 -2.97 -10.31
CA HIS A 50 -5.83 -1.94 -11.14
C HIS A 50 -4.95 -2.58 -12.20
N PRO A 51 -4.74 -1.92 -13.34
CA PRO A 51 -3.92 -2.48 -14.42
C PRO A 51 -2.43 -2.52 -14.08
N HIS A 52 -2.00 -1.83 -13.03
CA HIS A 52 -0.60 -1.75 -12.62
C HIS A 52 -0.17 -3.07 -11.97
N GLU A 53 1.03 -3.52 -12.28
CA GLU A 53 1.68 -4.57 -11.52
C GLU A 53 2.15 -4.01 -10.19
N GLN A 54 2.15 -4.84 -9.17
CA GLN A 54 2.50 -4.43 -7.81
C GLN A 54 3.36 -5.49 -7.13
N ILE A 55 4.44 -5.05 -6.48
CA ILE A 55 5.22 -5.88 -5.57
C ILE A 55 5.27 -5.14 -4.25
N SER A 56 5.06 -5.87 -3.15
CA SER A 56 4.98 -5.27 -1.83
C SER A 56 5.82 -6.00 -0.82
N TYR A 57 6.32 -5.26 0.16
CA TYR A 57 7.10 -5.74 1.28
C TYR A 57 6.44 -5.30 2.58
N VAL A 58 6.26 -6.25 3.52
CA VAL A 58 5.71 -5.93 4.84
C VAL A 58 6.85 -5.46 5.73
N ALA A 59 6.95 -4.16 5.94
CA ALA A 59 8.02 -3.55 6.71
C ALA A 59 7.75 -3.55 8.22
N ALA A 60 6.48 -3.60 8.64
CA ALA A 60 6.09 -3.65 10.05
C ALA A 60 4.68 -4.20 10.18
N GLY A 61 4.43 -4.93 11.28
CA GLY A 61 3.11 -5.40 11.62
C GLY A 61 2.71 -6.68 10.93
N LYS A 62 1.41 -7.00 11.07
CA LYS A 62 0.79 -8.21 10.49
C LYS A 62 -0.49 -7.83 9.78
N LEU A 63 -0.79 -8.55 8.70
CA LEU A 63 -2.01 -8.32 7.93
C LEU A 63 -2.47 -9.60 7.25
N LYS A 64 -3.74 -9.59 6.84
CA LYS A 64 -4.27 -10.57 5.90
C LYS A 64 -4.29 -9.92 4.53
N LEU A 65 -3.87 -10.69 3.53
CA LEU A 65 -3.97 -10.32 2.12
C LEU A 65 -5.05 -11.20 1.48
N PHE A 66 -5.99 -10.57 0.81
CA PHE A 66 -7.04 -11.25 0.06
C PHE A 66 -6.76 -11.03 -1.43
N VAL A 67 -6.58 -12.12 -2.17
CA VAL A 67 -6.37 -12.07 -3.63
C VAL A 67 -7.34 -13.03 -4.25
N GLU A 68 -8.28 -12.50 -5.02
CA GLU A 68 -9.41 -13.26 -5.58
C GLU A 68 -10.16 -13.97 -4.43
N ASP A 69 -10.26 -15.28 -4.45
CA ASP A 69 -10.92 -16.08 -3.41
C ASP A 69 -9.96 -16.66 -2.37
N ARG A 70 -8.70 -16.23 -2.38
CA ARG A 70 -7.67 -16.73 -1.47
C ARG A 70 -7.32 -15.71 -0.40
N GLU A 71 -6.86 -16.24 0.74
CA GLU A 71 -6.51 -15.47 1.91
C GLU A 71 -5.13 -15.89 2.41
N TYR A 72 -4.28 -14.92 2.73
CA TYR A 72 -2.93 -15.16 3.21
C TYR A 72 -2.66 -14.35 4.47
N LEU A 73 -2.06 -15.00 5.46
CA LEU A 73 -1.56 -14.31 6.66
C LEU A 73 -0.11 -13.89 6.39
N LEU A 74 0.17 -12.60 6.50
CA LEU A 74 1.49 -12.04 6.24
C LEU A 74 2.08 -11.44 7.51
N ASN A 75 3.37 -11.70 7.70
CA ASN A 75 4.15 -11.20 8.82
C ASN A 75 5.23 -10.23 8.33
N GLU A 76 5.79 -9.49 9.25
CA GLU A 76 6.92 -8.61 8.97
C GLU A 76 8.02 -9.38 8.22
N GLY A 77 8.51 -8.79 7.14
CA GLY A 77 9.51 -9.41 6.27
C GLY A 77 8.95 -10.16 5.06
N ASP A 78 7.66 -10.44 5.04
CA ASP A 78 7.05 -11.13 3.91
C ASP A 78 6.90 -10.21 2.71
N VAL A 79 6.96 -10.81 1.52
CA VAL A 79 6.74 -10.10 0.25
C VAL A 79 5.59 -10.74 -0.50
N PHE A 80 4.89 -9.94 -1.29
CA PHE A 80 3.89 -10.48 -2.18
C PHE A 80 3.87 -9.69 -3.49
N LYS A 81 3.30 -10.31 -4.51
CA LYS A 81 3.11 -9.68 -5.81
C LYS A 81 1.65 -9.81 -6.24
N VAL A 82 1.17 -8.81 -6.94
CA VAL A 82 -0.18 -8.81 -7.49
C VAL A 82 -0.07 -8.46 -8.97
N GLU A 83 -0.45 -9.41 -9.83
CA GLU A 83 -0.46 -9.21 -11.28
C GLU A 83 -1.58 -8.22 -11.64
N SER A 84 -1.47 -7.65 -12.85
CA SER A 84 -2.47 -6.70 -13.35
C SER A 84 -3.89 -7.23 -13.21
N ASN A 85 -4.78 -6.37 -12.74
CA ASN A 85 -6.24 -6.58 -12.70
C ASN A 85 -6.73 -7.69 -11.77
N LEU A 86 -5.90 -8.23 -10.89
CA LEU A 86 -6.38 -9.16 -9.87
C LEU A 86 -7.08 -8.38 -8.75
N ASN A 87 -8.26 -8.86 -8.35
CA ASN A 87 -8.94 -8.31 -7.18
C ASN A 87 -8.14 -8.62 -5.92
N HIS A 88 -7.87 -7.59 -5.12
CA HIS A 88 -7.14 -7.77 -3.88
C HIS A 88 -7.56 -6.73 -2.85
N SER A 89 -7.32 -7.06 -1.59
CA SER A 89 -7.51 -6.15 -0.46
C SER A 89 -6.69 -6.63 0.71
N ILE A 90 -6.61 -5.80 1.74
CA ILE A 90 -5.89 -6.16 2.97
C ILE A 90 -6.78 -5.89 4.17
N GLN A 91 -6.44 -6.56 5.28
CA GLN A 91 -6.96 -6.26 6.60
C GLN A 91 -5.78 -6.25 7.57
N THR A 92 -5.54 -5.11 8.20
CA THR A 92 -4.47 -5.02 9.21
C THR A 92 -4.88 -5.82 10.45
N LEU A 93 -3.92 -6.53 11.05
CA LEU A 93 -4.15 -7.36 12.24
C LEU A 93 -3.47 -6.82 13.48
N THR A 94 -2.60 -5.82 13.32
CA THR A 94 -1.91 -5.15 14.42
C THR A 94 -2.24 -3.67 14.41
N GLU A 95 -1.93 -2.98 15.49
CA GLU A 95 -2.20 -1.55 15.63
C GLU A 95 -1.52 -0.74 14.53
N PHE A 96 -0.29 -1.08 14.19
CA PHE A 96 0.47 -0.42 13.14
C PHE A 96 0.92 -1.43 12.10
N VAL A 97 0.78 -1.05 10.82
CA VAL A 97 1.27 -1.82 9.67
C VAL A 97 1.93 -0.87 8.70
N LYS A 98 3.09 -1.26 8.19
CA LYS A 98 3.81 -0.49 7.18
C LYS A 98 4.10 -1.38 5.99
N LEU A 99 3.65 -0.94 4.82
CA LEU A 99 3.90 -1.60 3.55
C LEU A 99 4.76 -0.71 2.66
N ILE A 100 5.64 -1.35 1.91
CA ILE A 100 6.42 -0.70 0.87
C ILE A 100 5.98 -1.33 -0.44
N ASP A 101 5.42 -0.52 -1.35
CA ASP A 101 4.83 -0.98 -2.61
C ASP A 101 5.59 -0.43 -3.80
N GLY A 102 5.89 -1.30 -4.77
CA GLY A 102 6.40 -0.89 -6.07
C GLY A 102 5.32 -1.10 -7.14
N PHE A 103 5.16 -0.14 -8.03
CA PHE A 103 4.17 -0.18 -9.11
C PHE A 103 4.80 0.12 -10.46
N SER A 104 4.33 -0.58 -11.49
CA SER A 104 4.64 -0.28 -12.87
C SER A 104 3.42 -0.59 -13.75
N PRO A 105 3.00 0.32 -14.64
CA PRO A 105 3.44 1.71 -14.74
C PRO A 105 3.07 2.52 -13.48
N ILE A 106 3.41 3.80 -13.48
CA ILE A 106 3.10 4.64 -12.32
C ILE A 106 1.58 4.77 -12.12
N ARG A 107 1.17 4.86 -10.88
CA ARG A 107 -0.23 5.09 -10.51
C ARG A 107 -0.51 6.58 -10.51
N GLU A 108 -1.01 7.08 -11.61
CA GLU A 108 -1.32 8.50 -11.77
C GLU A 108 -2.38 8.96 -10.78
N ASP A 109 -3.28 8.07 -10.38
CA ASP A 109 -4.30 8.37 -9.38
C ASP A 109 -3.69 8.77 -8.03
N PHE A 110 -2.48 8.25 -7.71
CA PHE A 110 -1.77 8.64 -6.47
C PHE A 110 -1.17 10.04 -6.55
N LEU A 111 -1.01 10.57 -7.76
CA LEU A 111 -0.41 11.89 -7.99
C LEU A 111 -1.45 12.99 -8.14
N LYS A 112 -2.72 12.63 -8.33
CA LYS A 112 -3.81 13.59 -8.46
C LYS A 112 -4.17 14.12 -7.08
N ARG A 113 -4.23 15.45 -6.99
CA ARG A 113 -4.67 16.13 -5.79
C ARG A 113 -6.01 16.78 -6.07
N SER A 114 -6.93 16.68 -5.10
CA SER A 114 -8.14 17.46 -5.14
C SER A 114 -7.79 18.92 -4.87
N HIS A 115 -8.30 19.78 -5.67
CA HIS A 115 -8.13 21.22 -5.52
C HIS A 115 -9.45 21.85 -5.16
#